data_d979c9e5c663bf2ac44578afeb470ecd
#
_entry.id   d979c9e5c663bf2ac44578afeb470ecd
#
_cell.length_a   1.000
_cell.length_b   1.000
_cell.length_c   1.000
_cell.angle_alpha   90.00
_cell.angle_beta   90.00
_cell.angle_gamma   90.00
#
_symmetry.space_group_name_H-M   'P 1'
#
loop_
_entity.id
_entity.type
_entity.pdbx_description
1 polymer ?
#
loop_
_entity_poly.entity_id
_entity_poly.type
_entity_poly.pdbx_seq_one_letter_code
_entity_poly.pdbx_strand_id
1 'polypeptide(L)'
;MKIKSLALGVAGALALGSSAFAERGSDGNVGIIYWQAPSILNPYLSGGTKDIESSSMVIEALAGYDNNGAMFPRLATEVPTVGNGGISSDLKSITWNLKPGIMWSDGTAFTSADVLFTYDYCMGEPGCYQEAKFEGVTNIEALNDLTVKISFADPTPNPYGPFVGSQTPILQQAQFENCTGTRRQECTEENFGPIGTGAFVVTA
;
A
#
# COMPACT_ATOMS: atom_id res chain seq x y z
N MET A 1 62.47 32.55 -56.89
CA MET A 1 62.34 31.48 -55.87
C MET A 1 60.97 31.72 -55.12
N LYS A 2 59.93 30.94 -55.42
CA LYS A 2 58.59 31.16 -54.87
C LYS A 2 58.40 30.15 -53.73
N ILE A 3 58.26 30.67 -52.53
CA ILE A 3 57.94 29.87 -51.34
C ILE A 3 56.39 29.72 -51.32
N LYS A 4 55.94 28.50 -51.43
CA LYS A 4 54.49 28.16 -51.23
C LYS A 4 54.28 27.88 -49.77
N SER A 5 53.44 28.71 -49.12
CA SER A 5 53.01 28.52 -47.75
C SER A 5 51.93 27.44 -47.72
N LEU A 6 52.14 26.36 -46.97
CA LEU A 6 51.18 25.27 -46.73
C LEU A 6 50.42 25.65 -45.49
N ALA A 7 49.12 25.97 -45.62
CA ALA A 7 48.24 26.18 -44.48
C ALA A 7 47.71 24.83 -44.00
N LEU A 8 48.13 24.43 -42.81
CA LEU A 8 47.59 23.25 -42.13
C LEU A 8 46.34 23.65 -41.40
N GLY A 9 45.18 23.22 -41.94
CA GLY A 9 43.88 23.38 -41.28
C GLY A 9 43.71 22.31 -40.18
N VAL A 10 43.68 22.74 -38.93
CA VAL A 10 43.28 21.90 -37.80
C VAL A 10 41.76 21.89 -37.74
N ALA A 11 41.14 20.81 -38.23
CA ALA A 11 39.71 20.54 -38.00
C ALA A 11 39.53 20.01 -36.58
N GLY A 12 39.18 20.90 -35.66
CA GLY A 12 38.75 20.51 -34.31
C GLY A 12 37.40 19.84 -34.38
N ALA A 13 37.37 18.51 -34.22
CA ALA A 13 36.13 17.79 -33.97
C ALA A 13 35.64 18.13 -32.56
N LEU A 14 34.67 19.03 -32.47
CA LEU A 14 33.85 19.20 -31.27
C LEU A 14 32.95 17.95 -31.15
N ALA A 15 33.43 16.98 -30.37
CA ALA A 15 32.55 15.92 -29.86
C ALA A 15 31.58 16.56 -28.88
N LEU A 16 30.41 16.92 -29.34
CA LEU A 16 29.25 17.20 -28.50
C LEU A 16 28.89 15.89 -27.80
N GLY A 17 29.48 15.68 -26.62
CA GLY A 17 29.00 14.67 -25.72
C GLY A 17 27.55 15.02 -25.33
N SER A 18 26.57 14.45 -26.03
CA SER A 18 25.19 14.39 -25.55
C SER A 18 25.25 13.56 -24.27
N SER A 19 25.24 14.24 -23.11
CA SER A 19 24.89 13.60 -21.86
C SER A 19 23.48 13.02 -22.06
N ALA A 20 23.41 11.71 -22.30
CA ALA A 20 22.17 10.99 -22.26
C ALA A 20 21.67 11.05 -20.81
N PHE A 21 20.88 12.08 -20.48
CA PHE A 21 20.02 12.05 -19.32
C PHE A 21 18.95 11.00 -19.68
N ALA A 22 19.19 9.76 -19.26
CA ALA A 22 18.13 8.77 -19.21
C ALA A 22 17.10 9.33 -18.22
N GLU A 23 16.03 9.91 -18.74
CA GLU A 23 14.87 10.28 -17.90
C GLU A 23 14.35 8.99 -17.29
N ARG A 24 14.37 8.92 -15.95
CA ARG A 24 13.86 7.74 -15.22
C ARG A 24 12.42 7.51 -15.62
N GLY A 25 12.10 6.28 -16.09
CA GLY A 25 10.74 5.91 -16.49
C GLY A 25 10.29 6.47 -17.84
N SER A 26 11.19 7.02 -18.68
CA SER A 26 10.85 7.52 -20.02
C SER A 26 10.31 6.43 -20.96
N ASP A 27 10.63 5.17 -20.68
CA ASP A 27 10.14 3.97 -21.38
C ASP A 27 8.89 3.37 -20.73
N GLY A 28 8.37 4.00 -19.65
CA GLY A 28 7.23 3.49 -18.90
C GLY A 28 7.57 2.33 -17.94
N ASN A 29 8.84 1.97 -17.80
CA ASN A 29 9.28 0.89 -16.91
C ASN A 29 10.01 1.44 -15.68
N VAL A 30 9.74 0.85 -14.50
CA VAL A 30 10.46 1.12 -13.25
C VAL A 30 11.04 -0.18 -12.72
N GLY A 31 12.37 -0.25 -12.66
CA GLY A 31 13.06 -1.36 -12.00
C GLY A 31 13.33 -1.05 -10.54
N ILE A 32 12.85 -1.87 -9.64
CA ILE A 32 13.10 -1.78 -8.20
C ILE A 32 14.04 -2.91 -7.81
N ILE A 33 15.21 -2.56 -7.24
CA ILE A 33 16.17 -3.54 -6.74
C ILE A 33 15.95 -3.73 -5.25
N TYR A 34 15.60 -4.95 -4.88
CA TYR A 34 15.51 -5.36 -3.49
C TYR A 34 16.70 -6.23 -3.10
N TRP A 35 17.05 -6.22 -1.82
CA TRP A 35 18.07 -7.09 -1.24
C TRP A 35 17.67 -8.57 -1.26
N GLN A 36 16.36 -8.86 -1.38
CA GLN A 36 15.79 -10.20 -1.48
C GLN A 36 14.49 -10.14 -2.28
N ALA A 37 14.22 -11.16 -3.11
CA ALA A 37 12.94 -11.26 -3.81
C ALA A 37 11.77 -11.45 -2.82
N PRO A 38 10.58 -10.87 -3.09
CA PRO A 38 9.40 -11.14 -2.30
C PRO A 38 9.01 -12.63 -2.39
N SER A 39 8.56 -13.17 -1.28
CA SER A 39 8.08 -14.57 -1.20
C SER A 39 6.56 -14.66 -1.28
N ILE A 40 5.87 -13.55 -1.08
CA ILE A 40 4.41 -13.45 -1.04
C ILE A 40 4.04 -11.97 -1.13
N LEU A 41 2.86 -11.65 -1.66
CA LEU A 41 2.33 -10.29 -1.71
C LEU A 41 1.14 -10.08 -0.77
N ASN A 42 1.00 -10.95 0.22
CA ASN A 42 0.02 -10.84 1.29
C ASN A 42 0.74 -10.62 2.64
N PRO A 43 0.80 -9.36 3.14
CA PRO A 43 1.55 -9.03 4.36
C PRO A 43 0.93 -9.62 5.64
N TYR A 44 -0.31 -10.10 5.59
CA TYR A 44 -0.92 -10.82 6.72
C TYR A 44 -0.32 -12.22 6.93
N LEU A 45 0.35 -12.76 5.92
CA LEU A 45 1.01 -14.07 5.98
C LEU A 45 2.54 -13.98 6.02
N SER A 46 3.11 -12.78 6.13
CA SER A 46 4.56 -12.56 6.24
C SER A 46 4.89 -11.36 7.14
N GLY A 47 5.90 -11.54 8.00
CA GLY A 47 6.54 -10.44 8.73
C GLY A 47 7.75 -9.85 7.99
N GLY A 48 8.07 -10.31 6.79
CA GLY A 48 9.25 -9.89 6.02
C GLY A 48 9.08 -8.54 5.35
N THR A 49 10.02 -7.60 5.59
CA THR A 49 10.00 -6.25 4.99
C THR A 49 9.88 -6.28 3.47
N LYS A 50 10.58 -7.21 2.80
CA LYS A 50 10.52 -7.39 1.34
C LYS A 50 9.10 -7.68 0.83
N ASP A 51 8.33 -8.45 1.59
CA ASP A 51 6.96 -8.84 1.24
C ASP A 51 5.98 -7.70 1.51
N ILE A 52 6.13 -7.03 2.66
CA ILE A 52 5.32 -5.87 3.07
C ILE A 52 5.51 -4.70 2.11
N GLU A 53 6.74 -4.37 1.76
CA GLU A 53 7.02 -3.24 0.85
C GLU A 53 6.58 -3.55 -0.58
N SER A 54 6.81 -4.77 -1.07
CA SER A 54 6.37 -5.16 -2.41
C SER A 54 4.85 -5.17 -2.53
N SER A 55 4.13 -5.69 -1.53
CA SER A 55 2.66 -5.69 -1.53
C SER A 55 2.08 -4.27 -1.51
N SER A 56 2.76 -3.31 -0.87
CA SER A 56 2.28 -1.92 -0.74
C SER A 56 2.20 -1.15 -2.07
N MET A 57 2.76 -1.69 -3.14
CA MET A 57 2.62 -1.15 -4.49
C MET A 57 1.28 -1.55 -5.14
N VAL A 58 0.66 -2.62 -4.67
CA VAL A 58 -0.54 -3.23 -5.22
C VAL A 58 -1.76 -3.01 -4.33
N ILE A 59 -1.63 -3.28 -3.03
CA ILE A 59 -2.70 -3.17 -2.04
C ILE A 59 -2.44 -2.04 -1.06
N GLU A 60 -3.47 -1.27 -0.73
CA GLU A 60 -3.35 -0.06 0.07
C GLU A 60 -4.07 -0.16 1.41
N ALA A 61 -3.60 0.62 2.37
CA ALA A 61 -4.26 0.85 3.66
C ALA A 61 -5.17 2.09 3.61
N LEU A 62 -5.94 2.35 4.69
CA LEU A 62 -6.78 3.55 4.79
C LEU A 62 -5.94 4.83 4.81
N ALA A 63 -4.76 4.79 5.44
CA ALA A 63 -3.79 5.87 5.46
C ALA A 63 -2.35 5.33 5.40
N GLY A 64 -1.40 6.19 5.08
CA GLY A 64 0.03 5.88 5.05
C GLY A 64 0.87 6.98 5.67
N TYR A 65 2.19 6.81 5.63
CA TYR A 65 3.16 7.78 6.11
C TYR A 65 4.00 8.31 4.95
N ASP A 66 4.27 9.60 4.94
CA ASP A 66 5.19 10.21 4.00
C ASP A 66 6.66 10.02 4.45
N ASN A 67 7.60 10.55 3.67
CA ASN A 67 9.04 10.47 3.95
C ASN A 67 9.49 11.27 5.21
N ASN A 68 8.62 12.10 5.79
CA ASN A 68 8.84 12.84 7.02
C ASN A 68 8.15 12.18 8.22
N GLY A 69 7.43 11.06 7.99
CA GLY A 69 6.64 10.37 8.99
C GLY A 69 5.28 11.01 9.25
N ALA A 70 4.85 11.98 8.45
CA ALA A 70 3.51 12.54 8.56
C ALA A 70 2.48 11.60 7.93
N MET A 71 1.37 11.39 8.63
CA MET A 71 0.28 10.55 8.14
C MET A 71 -0.53 11.26 7.06
N PHE A 72 -0.86 10.55 5.98
CA PHE A 72 -1.73 11.05 4.92
C PHE A 72 -2.79 10.02 4.53
N PRO A 73 -4.00 10.45 4.12
CA PRO A 73 -5.06 9.52 3.74
C PRO A 73 -4.79 8.88 2.37
N ARG A 74 -5.02 7.56 2.27
CA ARG A 74 -5.00 6.80 1.00
C ARG A 74 -6.41 6.44 0.57
N LEU A 75 -6.99 5.37 1.11
CA LEU A 75 -8.37 4.95 0.83
C LEU A 75 -9.40 5.75 1.65
N ALA A 76 -8.99 6.40 2.74
CA ALA A 76 -9.83 7.30 3.51
C ALA A 76 -9.84 8.72 2.93
N THR A 77 -10.91 9.49 3.21
CA THR A 77 -11.04 10.89 2.79
C THR A 77 -10.09 11.81 3.54
N GLU A 78 -9.87 11.53 4.82
CA GLU A 78 -8.99 12.26 5.72
C GLU A 78 -8.46 11.34 6.81
N VAL A 79 -7.43 11.79 7.55
CA VAL A 79 -6.97 11.10 8.75
C VAL A 79 -7.86 11.52 9.93
N PRO A 80 -8.53 10.57 10.60
CA PRO A 80 -9.37 10.87 11.76
C PRO A 80 -8.54 11.43 12.91
N THR A 81 -9.05 12.45 13.58
CA THR A 81 -8.47 13.06 14.76
C THR A 81 -9.58 13.40 15.77
N VAL A 82 -9.20 13.73 17.01
CA VAL A 82 -10.18 14.29 17.97
C VAL A 82 -10.72 15.62 17.45
N GLY A 83 -9.87 16.43 16.80
CA GLY A 83 -10.24 17.76 16.31
C GLY A 83 -11.27 17.77 15.18
N ASN A 84 -11.26 16.74 14.30
CA ASN A 84 -12.26 16.59 13.23
C ASN A 84 -13.41 15.64 13.61
N GLY A 85 -13.44 15.15 14.87
CA GLY A 85 -14.48 14.25 15.37
C GLY A 85 -14.34 12.80 14.93
N GLY A 86 -13.29 12.46 14.19
CA GLY A 86 -13.02 11.10 13.74
C GLY A 86 -12.49 10.19 14.86
N ILE A 87 -11.96 10.76 15.95
CA ILE A 87 -11.63 10.03 17.18
C ILE A 87 -12.56 10.53 18.29
N SER A 88 -13.19 9.61 19.02
CA SER A 88 -14.07 9.97 20.13
C SER A 88 -13.31 10.67 21.26
N SER A 89 -13.99 11.55 22.01
CA SER A 89 -13.38 12.34 23.09
C SER A 89 -12.87 11.49 24.26
N ASP A 90 -13.41 10.27 24.42
CA ASP A 90 -12.97 9.29 25.41
C ASP A 90 -11.83 8.39 24.86
N LEU A 91 -11.38 8.64 23.64
CA LEU A 91 -10.32 7.91 22.94
C LEU A 91 -10.62 6.40 22.77
N LYS A 92 -11.88 5.98 22.82
CA LYS A 92 -12.28 4.58 22.70
C LYS A 92 -12.79 4.18 21.33
N SER A 93 -12.85 5.10 20.38
CA SER A 93 -13.18 4.75 19.00
C SER A 93 -12.55 5.68 17.98
N ILE A 94 -12.31 5.12 16.79
CA ILE A 94 -11.90 5.85 15.58
C ILE A 94 -12.88 5.52 14.47
N THR A 95 -13.30 6.55 13.73
CA THR A 95 -14.21 6.42 12.58
C THR A 95 -13.49 6.87 11.32
N TRP A 96 -13.43 5.98 10.35
CA TRP A 96 -12.85 6.23 9.03
C TRP A 96 -13.95 6.45 8.00
N ASN A 97 -13.85 7.56 7.26
CA ASN A 97 -14.68 7.81 6.08
C ASN A 97 -13.88 7.43 4.83
N LEU A 98 -14.38 6.48 4.07
CA LEU A 98 -13.76 5.97 2.85
C LEU A 98 -14.00 6.93 1.69
N LYS A 99 -13.06 7.02 0.76
CA LYS A 99 -13.23 7.81 -0.47
C LYS A 99 -14.29 7.15 -1.36
N PRO A 100 -15.28 7.91 -1.85
CA PRO A 100 -16.25 7.36 -2.80
C PRO A 100 -15.60 7.09 -4.16
N GLY A 101 -16.11 6.06 -4.85
CA GLY A 101 -15.73 5.75 -6.24
C GLY A 101 -14.36 5.06 -6.38
N ILE A 102 -13.76 4.60 -5.30
CA ILE A 102 -12.58 3.73 -5.39
C ILE A 102 -13.01 2.37 -5.93
N MET A 103 -12.25 1.88 -6.89
CA MET A 103 -12.44 0.58 -7.52
C MET A 103 -11.21 -0.29 -7.30
N TRP A 104 -11.41 -1.57 -7.10
CA TRP A 104 -10.39 -2.58 -7.21
C TRP A 104 -9.90 -2.72 -8.66
N SER A 105 -8.73 -3.30 -8.88
CA SER A 105 -8.16 -3.46 -10.22
C SER A 105 -8.96 -4.37 -11.16
N ASP A 106 -9.89 -5.15 -10.63
CA ASP A 106 -10.86 -5.94 -11.39
C ASP A 106 -12.14 -5.16 -11.77
N GLY A 107 -12.26 -3.91 -11.33
CA GLY A 107 -13.40 -3.04 -11.59
C GLY A 107 -14.56 -3.16 -10.60
N THR A 108 -14.43 -3.94 -9.53
CA THR A 108 -15.42 -3.98 -8.45
C THR A 108 -15.24 -2.81 -7.48
N ALA A 109 -16.29 -2.42 -6.77
CA ALA A 109 -16.24 -1.29 -5.84
C ALA A 109 -15.55 -1.68 -4.52
N PHE A 110 -14.68 -0.79 -4.03
CA PHE A 110 -14.14 -0.85 -2.67
C PHE A 110 -15.16 -0.32 -1.67
N THR A 111 -15.42 -1.05 -0.59
CA THR A 111 -16.40 -0.69 0.44
C THR A 111 -15.91 -1.01 1.86
N SER A 112 -16.69 -0.60 2.85
CA SER A 112 -16.49 -0.96 4.26
C SER A 112 -16.51 -2.47 4.51
N ALA A 113 -17.17 -3.26 3.67
CA ALA A 113 -17.20 -4.71 3.79
C ALA A 113 -15.79 -5.32 3.65
N ASP A 114 -14.96 -4.77 2.75
CA ASP A 114 -13.58 -5.22 2.58
C ASP A 114 -12.73 -4.93 3.83
N VAL A 115 -12.99 -3.81 4.50
CA VAL A 115 -12.29 -3.44 5.75
C VAL A 115 -12.65 -4.40 6.88
N LEU A 116 -13.95 -4.70 7.06
CA LEU A 116 -14.42 -5.66 8.04
C LEU A 116 -13.85 -7.05 7.75
N PHE A 117 -13.96 -7.49 6.50
CA PHE A 117 -13.41 -8.77 6.07
C PHE A 117 -11.90 -8.88 6.39
N THR A 118 -11.14 -7.81 6.13
CA THR A 118 -9.69 -7.81 6.39
C THR A 118 -9.37 -8.00 7.87
N TYR A 119 -10.16 -7.41 8.76
CA TYR A 119 -10.03 -7.64 10.19
C TYR A 119 -10.32 -9.11 10.55
N ASP A 120 -11.44 -9.64 10.10
CA ASP A 120 -11.84 -11.02 10.35
C ASP A 120 -10.82 -12.00 9.76
N TYR A 121 -10.28 -11.68 8.58
CA TYR A 121 -9.22 -12.44 7.95
C TYR A 121 -7.97 -12.53 8.84
N CYS A 122 -7.56 -11.43 9.48
CA CYS A 122 -6.38 -11.41 10.34
C CYS A 122 -6.64 -12.06 11.71
N MET A 123 -7.77 -11.73 12.33
CA MET A 123 -8.09 -12.15 13.71
C MET A 123 -8.70 -13.55 13.81
N GLY A 124 -9.10 -14.15 12.68
CA GLY A 124 -9.54 -15.55 12.62
C GLY A 124 -8.44 -16.53 12.96
N GLU A 125 -8.80 -17.69 13.53
CA GLU A 125 -7.85 -18.75 13.89
C GLU A 125 -7.29 -19.51 12.64
N PRO A 126 -5.96 -19.74 12.57
CA PRO A 126 -4.89 -19.15 13.39
C PRO A 126 -4.72 -17.66 13.08
N GLY A 127 -4.23 -16.85 14.03
CA GLY A 127 -3.99 -15.42 13.85
C GLY A 127 -3.02 -15.10 12.69
N CYS A 128 -2.96 -13.87 12.26
CA CYS A 128 -2.06 -13.42 11.21
C CYS A 128 -0.76 -12.81 11.76
N TYR A 129 0.24 -12.54 10.91
CA TYR A 129 1.50 -11.89 11.32
C TYR A 129 1.31 -10.46 11.84
N GLN A 130 0.20 -9.80 11.49
CA GLN A 130 -0.09 -8.41 11.86
C GLN A 130 -1.10 -8.29 13.01
N GLU A 131 -1.42 -9.38 13.71
CA GLU A 131 -2.41 -9.44 14.80
C GLU A 131 -2.18 -8.36 15.86
N ALA A 132 -0.92 -8.11 16.23
CA ALA A 132 -0.56 -7.08 17.21
C ALA A 132 -0.98 -5.66 16.80
N LYS A 133 -1.25 -5.39 15.52
CA LYS A 133 -1.77 -4.09 15.05
C LYS A 133 -3.22 -3.86 15.42
N PHE A 134 -3.93 -4.92 15.77
CA PHE A 134 -5.34 -4.90 16.19
C PHE A 134 -5.50 -5.08 17.69
N GLU A 135 -4.41 -4.99 18.47
CA GLU A 135 -4.46 -5.11 19.91
C GLU A 135 -5.43 -4.09 20.51
N GLY A 136 -6.27 -4.55 21.47
CA GLY A 136 -7.28 -3.73 22.14
C GLY A 136 -8.53 -3.43 21.32
N VAL A 137 -8.60 -3.80 20.05
CA VAL A 137 -9.83 -3.69 19.25
C VAL A 137 -10.88 -4.66 19.78
N THR A 138 -12.07 -4.15 20.07
CA THR A 138 -13.20 -4.95 20.57
C THR A 138 -14.30 -5.12 19.52
N ASN A 139 -14.39 -4.18 18.58
CA ASN A 139 -15.40 -4.24 17.52
C ASN A 139 -14.96 -3.41 16.33
N ILE A 140 -15.26 -3.90 15.12
CA ILE A 140 -15.23 -3.12 13.87
C ILE A 140 -16.61 -3.22 13.24
N GLU A 141 -17.22 -2.09 12.94
CA GLU A 141 -18.55 -2.03 12.35
C GLU A 141 -18.60 -1.12 11.12
N ALA A 142 -19.29 -1.55 10.10
CA ALA A 142 -19.67 -0.72 8.96
C ALA A 142 -20.92 0.08 9.34
N LEU A 143 -20.78 1.40 9.45
CA LEU A 143 -21.94 2.26 9.68
C LEU A 143 -22.74 2.46 8.38
N ASN A 144 -22.07 2.37 7.26
CA ASN A 144 -22.59 2.31 5.89
C ASN A 144 -21.45 1.87 4.95
N ASP A 145 -21.70 1.78 3.64
CA ASP A 145 -20.71 1.30 2.65
C ASP A 145 -19.40 2.10 2.62
N LEU A 146 -19.38 3.32 3.13
CA LEU A 146 -18.22 4.23 3.11
C LEU A 146 -17.79 4.69 4.51
N THR A 147 -18.27 4.09 5.58
CA THR A 147 -17.91 4.51 6.93
C THR A 147 -17.71 3.31 7.84
N VAL A 148 -16.49 3.22 8.41
CA VAL A 148 -16.09 2.17 9.35
C VAL A 148 -15.76 2.76 10.69
N LYS A 149 -16.29 2.18 11.76
CA LYS A 149 -15.94 2.53 13.14
C LYS A 149 -15.23 1.38 13.81
N ILE A 150 -14.11 1.67 14.44
CA ILE A 150 -13.30 0.75 15.24
C ILE A 150 -13.40 1.16 16.69
N SER A 151 -13.77 0.22 17.56
CA SER A 151 -13.91 0.42 19.00
C SER A 151 -12.81 -0.31 19.77
N PHE A 152 -12.32 0.30 20.84
CA PHE A 152 -11.26 -0.22 21.71
C PHE A 152 -11.78 -0.47 23.12
N ALA A 153 -11.21 -1.46 23.80
CA ALA A 153 -11.52 -1.77 25.20
C ALA A 153 -11.19 -0.59 26.13
N ASP A 154 -10.01 0.00 25.92
CA ASP A 154 -9.46 1.07 26.74
C ASP A 154 -9.20 2.34 25.93
N PRO A 155 -9.07 3.53 26.57
CA PRO A 155 -8.67 4.73 25.90
C PRO A 155 -7.34 4.54 25.16
N THR A 156 -7.36 4.71 23.84
CA THR A 156 -6.21 4.47 22.95
C THR A 156 -5.77 5.80 22.35
N PRO A 157 -4.72 6.45 22.89
CA PRO A 157 -4.26 7.76 22.41
C PRO A 157 -3.71 7.73 20.98
N ASN A 158 -3.25 6.58 20.52
CA ASN A 158 -2.76 6.37 19.14
C ASN A 158 -3.52 5.19 18.48
N PRO A 159 -4.74 5.41 17.97
CA PRO A 159 -5.61 4.35 17.45
C PRO A 159 -5.31 3.95 15.99
N TYR A 160 -4.11 4.27 15.50
CA TYR A 160 -3.73 4.08 14.10
C TYR A 160 -2.96 2.76 13.83
N GLY A 161 -3.02 1.80 14.74
CA GLY A 161 -2.51 0.44 14.50
C GLY A 161 -3.27 -0.26 13.36
N PRO A 162 -4.61 -0.35 13.43
CA PRO A 162 -5.42 -0.93 12.39
C PRO A 162 -5.41 -0.09 11.09
N PHE A 163 -5.14 -0.76 9.97
CA PHE A 163 -5.32 -0.22 8.61
C PHE A 163 -4.52 1.04 8.26
N VAL A 164 -3.39 1.27 8.94
CA VAL A 164 -2.48 2.37 8.62
C VAL A 164 -1.09 1.84 8.33
N GLY A 165 -0.53 2.27 7.19
CA GLY A 165 0.78 1.83 6.71
C GLY A 165 0.74 0.49 5.96
N SER A 166 1.89 0.10 5.44
CA SER A 166 2.03 -1.04 4.53
C SER A 166 1.82 -2.42 5.17
N GLN A 167 1.79 -2.50 6.51
CA GLN A 167 1.61 -3.76 7.22
C GLN A 167 0.16 -4.22 7.29
N THR A 168 -0.80 -3.29 7.24
CA THR A 168 -2.23 -3.57 7.38
C THR A 168 -3.04 -2.99 6.22
N PRO A 169 -2.72 -3.34 4.95
CA PRO A 169 -3.52 -2.94 3.80
C PRO A 169 -4.88 -3.64 3.83
N ILE A 170 -5.82 -3.15 3.04
CA ILE A 170 -7.13 -3.79 2.89
C ILE A 170 -7.05 -4.89 1.83
N LEU A 171 -7.61 -6.04 2.13
CA LEU A 171 -7.80 -7.16 1.20
C LEU A 171 -9.19 -7.10 0.58
N GLN A 172 -9.31 -7.45 -0.70
CA GLN A 172 -10.60 -7.57 -1.36
C GLN A 172 -11.34 -8.81 -0.82
N GLN A 173 -12.53 -8.61 -0.27
CA GLN A 173 -13.33 -9.71 0.27
C GLN A 173 -13.61 -10.78 -0.79
N ALA A 174 -14.06 -10.39 -1.98
CA ALA A 174 -14.45 -11.32 -3.03
C ALA A 174 -13.32 -12.26 -3.48
N GLN A 175 -12.06 -11.78 -3.47
CA GLN A 175 -10.90 -12.59 -3.80
C GLN A 175 -10.54 -13.56 -2.67
N PHE A 176 -10.59 -13.10 -1.41
CA PHE A 176 -10.03 -13.82 -0.27
C PHE A 176 -11.06 -14.55 0.60
N GLU A 177 -12.37 -14.45 0.34
CA GLU A 177 -13.43 -15.05 1.18
C GLU A 177 -13.30 -16.57 1.35
N ASN A 178 -12.76 -17.26 0.35
CA ASN A 178 -12.48 -18.69 0.40
C ASN A 178 -11.09 -19.04 0.94
N CYS A 179 -10.27 -18.05 1.26
CA CYS A 179 -8.88 -18.13 1.70
C CYS A 179 -8.72 -17.80 3.21
N THR A 180 -9.66 -18.21 4.05
CA THR A 180 -9.66 -17.88 5.48
C THR A 180 -9.19 -19.05 6.35
N GLY A 181 -8.87 -18.77 7.62
CA GLY A 181 -8.44 -19.78 8.57
C GLY A 181 -7.17 -20.51 8.11
N THR A 182 -7.14 -21.81 8.24
CA THR A 182 -6.01 -22.66 7.84
C THR A 182 -5.75 -22.67 6.33
N ARG A 183 -6.77 -22.33 5.53
CA ARG A 183 -6.65 -22.30 4.06
C ARG A 183 -5.87 -21.09 3.53
N ARG A 184 -5.63 -20.07 4.35
CA ARG A 184 -4.93 -18.84 3.94
C ARG A 184 -3.61 -19.09 3.21
N GLN A 185 -2.82 -20.05 3.67
CA GLN A 185 -1.51 -20.38 3.07
C GLN A 185 -1.62 -21.23 1.80
N GLU A 186 -2.76 -21.89 1.57
CA GLU A 186 -3.00 -22.74 0.41
C GLU A 186 -3.41 -21.92 -0.83
N CYS A 187 -3.93 -20.71 -0.63
CA CYS A 187 -4.38 -19.79 -1.67
C CYS A 187 -3.19 -19.10 -2.36
N THR A 188 -2.41 -19.86 -3.13
CA THR A 188 -1.17 -19.36 -3.72
C THR A 188 -1.43 -18.27 -4.75
N GLU A 189 -2.45 -18.42 -5.60
CA GLU A 189 -2.77 -17.45 -6.65
C GLU A 189 -3.15 -16.10 -6.06
N GLU A 190 -4.04 -16.07 -5.07
CA GLU A 190 -4.48 -14.86 -4.39
C GLU A 190 -3.34 -14.19 -3.61
N ASN A 191 -2.51 -15.00 -2.95
CA ASN A 191 -1.40 -14.52 -2.15
C ASN A 191 -0.25 -13.93 -2.96
N PHE A 192 -0.06 -14.35 -4.22
CA PHE A 192 0.96 -13.82 -5.12
C PHE A 192 0.41 -12.80 -6.13
N GLY A 193 -0.90 -12.83 -6.41
CA GLY A 193 -1.57 -11.93 -7.32
C GLY A 193 -2.76 -11.23 -6.68
N PRO A 194 -2.57 -10.47 -5.57
CA PRO A 194 -3.69 -9.79 -4.94
C PRO A 194 -4.28 -8.74 -5.89
N ILE A 195 -5.61 -8.72 -5.96
CA ILE A 195 -6.37 -7.63 -6.55
C ILE A 195 -6.24 -6.43 -5.61
N GLY A 196 -5.83 -5.29 -6.14
CA GLY A 196 -5.48 -4.12 -5.34
C GLY A 196 -6.17 -2.84 -5.78
N THR A 197 -6.02 -1.81 -4.96
CA THR A 197 -6.42 -0.43 -5.25
C THR A 197 -5.22 0.44 -5.58
N GLY A 198 -4.00 -0.14 -5.50
CA GLY A 198 -2.74 0.56 -5.66
C GLY A 198 -2.41 0.95 -7.10
N ALA A 199 -1.27 1.60 -7.26
CA ALA A 199 -0.82 2.13 -8.56
C ALA A 199 -0.41 1.05 -9.57
N PHE A 200 -0.18 -0.18 -9.11
CA PHE A 200 0.29 -1.30 -9.93
C PHE A 200 -0.64 -2.50 -9.80
N VAL A 201 -0.72 -3.26 -10.87
CA VAL A 201 -1.43 -4.55 -10.93
C VAL A 201 -0.40 -5.64 -11.15
N VAL A 202 -0.54 -6.76 -10.44
CA VAL A 202 0.31 -7.93 -10.66
C VAL A 202 -0.06 -8.56 -12.00
N THR A 203 0.94 -8.77 -12.83
CA THR A 203 0.81 -9.53 -14.08
C THR A 203 1.70 -10.75 -14.01
N ALA A 204 1.20 -11.88 -14.50
CA ALA A 204 1.94 -13.14 -14.55
C ALA A 204 3.14 -13.08 -15.52
#